data_7764299f077750bc9750042321f18e5f
#
_entry.id   7764299f077750bc9750042321f18e5f
#
_cell.length_a   1.000
_cell.length_b   1.000
_cell.length_c   1.000
_cell.angle_alpha   90.00
_cell.angle_beta   90.00
_cell.angle_gamma   90.00
#
_symmetry.space_group_name_H-M   'P 1'
#
loop_
_entity.id
_entity.type
_entity.pdbx_description
1 polymer ?
#
loop_
_entity_poly.entity_id
_entity_poly.type
_entity_poly.pdbx_seq_one_letter_code
_entity_poly.pdbx_strand_id
1 'polypeptide(L)'
;MSISKKLETIYYNGQPDGIRSIRRHLSTITTYVIPRPLLSEAKKISGITRPGIYYLINENDENKIAQIYIGQTRNGVARLDDHNRSKDFWNKAIMFLADNKTFSLDMISGLEEYAIIKAHESKRYKVENSVRPKYEIDEYDLPSIEEVYDEIQFVMATLGYKMNDAKQNNDNREIFHTTRNGILAYGVYDGDKFQVLEGSQINMAKPANLEKYNRQRLELKSNGDIITKNGIYILQITLEFNTPSGASDFILGGSTNGWVEWKNKDGKTLDEIFRK
;
A
#
# COMPACT_ATOMS: atom_id res chain seq x y z
N MET A 1 -21.63 8.82 15.95
CA MET A 1 -20.50 9.63 16.47
C MET A 1 -19.24 8.82 16.31
N SER A 2 -18.18 9.38 15.72
CA SER A 2 -16.87 8.70 15.65
C SER A 2 -16.22 8.74 17.03
N ILE A 3 -15.72 7.60 17.50
CA ILE A 3 -15.01 7.50 18.76
C ILE A 3 -13.55 7.87 18.53
N SER A 4 -13.01 8.83 19.31
CA SER A 4 -11.59 9.19 19.27
C SER A 4 -10.73 8.00 19.69
N LYS A 5 -9.65 7.73 18.94
CA LYS A 5 -8.68 6.65 19.23
C LYS A 5 -7.35 7.27 19.65
N LYS A 6 -6.77 6.79 20.76
CA LYS A 6 -5.46 7.23 21.26
C LYS A 6 -4.40 6.20 20.86
N LEU A 7 -3.28 6.66 20.28
CA LEU A 7 -2.07 5.88 20.04
C LEU A 7 -0.93 6.38 20.93
N GLU A 8 -0.14 5.46 21.44
CA GLU A 8 1.10 5.73 22.19
C GLU A 8 2.27 5.19 21.38
N THR A 9 3.30 6.02 21.19
CA THR A 9 4.47 5.66 20.39
C THR A 9 5.75 5.80 21.20
N ILE A 10 6.63 4.79 21.12
CA ILE A 10 7.98 4.81 21.69
C ILE A 10 9.00 4.73 20.54
N TYR A 11 9.95 5.65 20.50
CA TYR A 11 11.09 5.65 19.59
C TYR A 11 12.33 5.15 20.34
N TYR A 12 12.79 3.92 20.02
CA TYR A 12 13.82 3.23 20.82
C TYR A 12 15.21 3.85 20.72
N ASN A 13 15.53 4.47 19.59
CA ASN A 13 16.80 5.17 19.38
C ASN A 13 16.64 6.69 19.31
N GLY A 14 15.46 7.22 19.64
CA GLY A 14 15.16 8.65 19.60
C GLY A 14 15.09 9.26 18.20
N GLN A 15 15.17 8.44 17.14
CA GLN A 15 15.12 8.90 15.76
C GLN A 15 13.72 8.66 15.16
N PRO A 16 13.13 9.63 14.46
CA PRO A 16 11.79 9.49 13.86
C PRO A 16 11.70 8.37 12.82
N ASP A 17 12.78 8.09 12.11
CA ASP A 17 12.94 7.05 11.07
C ASP A 17 13.51 5.73 11.62
N GLY A 18 13.78 5.68 12.94
CA GLY A 18 14.30 4.51 13.63
C GLY A 18 13.25 3.47 13.99
N ILE A 19 13.65 2.52 14.87
CA ILE A 19 12.75 1.52 15.41
C ILE A 19 11.76 2.20 16.35
N ARG A 20 10.47 1.93 16.14
CA ARG A 20 9.42 2.42 17.04
C ARG A 20 8.37 1.36 17.30
N SER A 21 7.75 1.43 18.49
CA SER A 21 6.54 0.68 18.78
C SER A 21 5.34 1.61 18.93
N ILE A 22 4.20 1.12 18.52
CA ILE A 22 2.92 1.83 18.58
C ILE A 22 1.92 0.92 19.26
N ARG A 23 1.15 1.46 20.20
CA ARG A 23 0.07 0.74 20.86
C ARG A 23 -1.18 1.60 20.90
N ARG A 24 -2.31 1.03 20.53
CA ARG A 24 -3.61 1.65 20.82
C ARG A 24 -3.91 1.53 22.31
N HIS A 25 -4.43 2.57 22.91
CA HIS A 25 -4.81 2.56 24.33
C HIS A 25 -5.75 1.38 24.63
N LEU A 26 -5.46 0.61 25.67
CA LEU A 26 -6.14 -0.61 26.10
C LEU A 26 -5.99 -1.82 25.16
N SER A 27 -5.22 -1.72 24.08
CA SER A 27 -4.93 -2.87 23.23
C SER A 27 -3.86 -3.79 23.82
N THR A 28 -4.00 -5.09 23.59
CA THR A 28 -2.98 -6.11 23.88
C THR A 28 -1.95 -6.21 22.76
N ILE A 29 -2.24 -5.65 21.59
CA ILE A 29 -1.38 -5.68 20.40
C ILE A 29 -0.37 -4.55 20.46
N THR A 30 0.90 -4.88 20.30
CA THR A 30 1.97 -3.90 20.08
C THR A 30 2.47 -4.00 18.65
N THR A 31 2.42 -2.88 17.94
CA THR A 31 2.97 -2.76 16.59
C THR A 31 4.43 -2.34 16.68
N TYR A 32 5.33 -3.02 15.98
CA TYR A 32 6.73 -2.64 15.82
C TYR A 32 7.00 -2.26 14.37
N VAL A 33 7.55 -1.07 14.16
CA VAL A 33 8.04 -0.61 12.85
C VAL A 33 9.55 -0.72 12.87
N ILE A 34 10.10 -1.54 11.96
CA ILE A 34 11.51 -1.91 11.95
C ILE A 34 12.07 -1.65 10.55
N PRO A 35 12.93 -0.62 10.38
CA PRO A 35 13.74 -0.48 9.18
C PRO A 35 14.67 -1.70 9.02
N ARG A 36 14.78 -2.26 7.83
CA ARG A 36 15.58 -3.47 7.56
C ARG A 36 17.03 -3.38 8.08
N PRO A 37 17.75 -2.25 7.93
CA PRO A 37 19.12 -2.14 8.45
C PRO A 37 19.22 -2.25 9.98
N LEU A 38 18.13 -1.98 10.71
CA LEU A 38 18.08 -1.99 12.18
C LEU A 38 17.56 -3.30 12.77
N LEU A 39 17.46 -4.37 11.97
CA LEU A 39 16.93 -5.65 12.41
C LEU A 39 17.70 -6.24 13.61
N SER A 40 19.03 -6.10 13.63
CA SER A 40 19.87 -6.59 14.73
C SER A 40 19.63 -5.85 16.06
N GLU A 41 19.31 -4.56 15.98
CA GLU A 41 18.98 -3.75 17.14
C GLU A 41 17.58 -4.08 17.65
N ALA A 42 16.63 -4.29 16.73
CA ALA A 42 15.27 -4.64 17.06
C ALA A 42 15.18 -5.89 17.95
N LYS A 43 16.04 -6.88 17.73
CA LYS A 43 16.08 -8.14 18.53
C LYS A 43 16.34 -7.93 20.02
N LYS A 44 16.88 -6.79 20.41
CA LYS A 44 17.17 -6.46 21.81
C LYS A 44 15.96 -5.90 22.56
N ILE A 45 14.86 -5.63 21.84
CA ILE A 45 13.67 -5.01 22.42
C ILE A 45 12.82 -6.08 23.10
N SER A 46 12.42 -5.79 24.34
CA SER A 46 11.52 -6.67 25.10
C SER A 46 10.16 -6.81 24.41
N GLY A 47 9.63 -8.04 24.37
CA GLY A 47 8.32 -8.35 23.80
C GLY A 47 8.29 -8.52 22.27
N ILE A 48 9.41 -8.30 21.58
CA ILE A 48 9.47 -8.43 20.11
C ILE A 48 9.52 -9.90 19.62
N THR A 49 9.59 -10.85 20.54
CA THR A 49 9.60 -12.30 20.25
C THR A 49 8.22 -12.94 20.36
N ARG A 50 7.18 -12.15 20.61
CA ARG A 50 5.79 -12.63 20.73
C ARG A 50 5.23 -13.06 19.38
N PRO A 51 4.20 -13.94 19.37
CA PRO A 51 3.52 -14.32 18.14
C PRO A 51 2.73 -13.16 17.52
N GLY A 52 2.39 -13.28 16.25
CA GLY A 52 1.55 -12.33 15.52
C GLY A 52 1.74 -12.40 14.01
N ILE A 53 1.34 -11.35 13.35
CA ILE A 53 1.52 -11.18 11.90
C ILE A 53 2.46 -10.01 11.59
N TYR A 54 3.02 -10.02 10.38
CA TYR A 54 3.90 -8.95 9.92
C TYR A 54 3.70 -8.66 8.44
N TYR A 55 4.03 -7.45 8.09
CA TYR A 55 4.04 -6.92 6.74
C TYR A 55 5.47 -6.51 6.38
N LEU A 56 6.01 -7.06 5.30
CA LEU A 56 7.27 -6.60 4.69
C LEU A 56 6.90 -5.68 3.54
N ILE A 57 7.46 -4.48 3.53
CA ILE A 57 7.06 -3.43 2.59
C ILE A 57 8.29 -2.91 1.86
N ASN A 58 8.12 -2.64 0.57
CA ASN A 58 9.05 -1.85 -0.23
C ASN A 58 8.39 -0.53 -0.64
N GLU A 59 9.00 0.57 -0.24
CA GLU A 59 8.56 1.94 -0.55
C GLU A 59 9.45 2.65 -1.59
N ASN A 60 10.53 2.01 -2.04
CA ASN A 60 11.62 2.71 -2.74
C ASN A 60 11.39 3.00 -4.22
N ASP A 61 10.36 2.42 -4.85
CA ASP A 61 10.07 2.69 -6.24
C ASP A 61 9.10 3.87 -6.37
N GLU A 62 9.64 5.04 -6.66
CA GLU A 62 8.83 6.20 -7.01
C GLU A 62 7.85 5.84 -8.15
N ASN A 63 6.56 5.97 -7.87
CA ASN A 63 5.43 5.74 -8.78
C ASN A 63 5.12 4.27 -9.15
N LYS A 64 5.81 3.27 -8.63
CA LYS A 64 5.33 1.88 -8.68
C LYS A 64 4.44 1.60 -7.47
N ILE A 65 3.46 0.74 -7.66
CA ILE A 65 2.67 0.23 -6.53
C ILE A 65 3.62 -0.43 -5.55
N ALA A 66 3.57 -0.03 -4.27
CA ALA A 66 4.41 -0.59 -3.24
C ALA A 66 4.23 -2.11 -3.16
N GLN A 67 5.35 -2.84 -3.01
CA GLN A 67 5.32 -4.29 -2.84
C GLN A 67 5.06 -4.63 -1.38
N ILE A 68 4.27 -5.67 -1.14
CA ILE A 68 3.96 -6.13 0.20
C ILE A 68 3.99 -7.65 0.28
N TYR A 69 4.55 -8.16 1.37
CA TYR A 69 4.44 -9.55 1.76
C TYR A 69 3.83 -9.61 3.15
N ILE A 70 2.87 -10.49 3.36
CA ILE A 70 2.19 -10.70 4.64
C ILE A 70 2.57 -12.08 5.15
N GLY A 71 2.88 -12.19 6.44
CA GLY A 71 3.24 -13.47 7.04
C GLY A 71 2.93 -13.53 8.53
N GLN A 72 2.87 -14.74 9.06
CA GLN A 72 2.74 -15.01 10.48
C GLN A 72 4.06 -15.38 11.12
N THR A 73 4.16 -15.16 12.42
CA THR A 73 5.31 -15.57 13.24
C THR A 73 4.87 -16.10 14.60
N ARG A 74 5.55 -17.14 15.06
CA ARG A 74 5.41 -17.66 16.45
C ARG A 74 6.47 -17.06 17.36
N ASN A 75 7.59 -16.63 16.79
CA ASN A 75 8.78 -16.16 17.48
C ASN A 75 9.14 -14.71 17.13
N GLY A 76 8.15 -13.89 16.80
CA GLY A 76 8.32 -12.47 16.52
C GLY A 76 9.40 -12.18 15.49
N VAL A 77 10.31 -11.29 15.84
CA VAL A 77 11.37 -10.76 14.97
C VAL A 77 12.33 -11.82 14.41
N ALA A 78 12.47 -12.97 15.05
CA ALA A 78 13.34 -14.05 14.58
C ALA A 78 12.96 -14.54 13.17
N ARG A 79 11.67 -14.49 12.82
CA ARG A 79 11.18 -14.85 11.49
C ARG A 79 11.73 -13.92 10.39
N LEU A 80 12.04 -12.68 10.72
CA LEU A 80 12.60 -11.72 9.77
C LEU A 80 14.03 -12.07 9.31
N ASP A 81 14.77 -12.87 10.08
CA ASP A 81 16.12 -13.34 9.66
C ASP A 81 16.06 -14.21 8.41
N ASP A 82 15.05 -15.09 8.31
CA ASP A 82 14.85 -15.91 7.14
C ASP A 82 14.53 -15.05 5.91
N HIS A 83 13.67 -14.06 6.10
CA HIS A 83 13.34 -13.11 5.03
C HIS A 83 14.48 -12.18 4.68
N ASN A 84 15.32 -11.80 5.63
CA ASN A 84 16.49 -10.98 5.36
C ASN A 84 17.52 -11.69 4.48
N ARG A 85 17.57 -13.04 4.53
CA ARG A 85 18.44 -13.88 3.70
C ARG A 85 17.82 -14.26 2.36
N SER A 86 16.49 -14.36 2.29
CA SER A 86 15.79 -14.96 1.13
C SER A 86 14.99 -14.00 0.28
N LYS A 87 14.75 -12.78 0.75
CA LYS A 87 13.91 -11.78 0.08
C LYS A 87 14.61 -10.43 0.04
N ASP A 88 14.89 -9.92 -1.14
CA ASP A 88 15.61 -8.65 -1.32
C ASP A 88 14.70 -7.44 -1.46
N PHE A 89 13.42 -7.64 -1.78
CA PHE A 89 12.51 -6.57 -2.16
C PHE A 89 12.17 -5.59 -1.03
N TRP A 90 12.16 -5.99 0.24
CA TRP A 90 11.65 -5.19 1.35
C TRP A 90 12.71 -4.32 2.02
N ASN A 91 12.28 -3.16 2.53
CA ASN A 91 13.13 -2.23 3.29
C ASN A 91 12.60 -1.93 4.70
N LYS A 92 11.35 -2.29 4.97
CA LYS A 92 10.68 -2.05 6.25
C LYS A 92 9.80 -3.23 6.63
N ALA A 93 9.81 -3.61 7.90
CA ALA A 93 8.88 -4.56 8.48
C ALA A 93 7.96 -3.85 9.47
N ILE A 94 6.66 -4.18 9.43
CA ILE A 94 5.67 -3.75 10.42
C ILE A 94 5.09 -5.02 11.03
N MET A 95 5.30 -5.20 12.33
CA MET A 95 4.90 -6.41 13.05
C MET A 95 3.83 -6.08 14.07
N PHE A 96 2.76 -6.85 14.10
CA PHE A 96 1.67 -6.79 15.07
C PHE A 96 1.77 -7.99 15.97
N LEU A 97 2.25 -7.78 17.19
CA LEU A 97 2.59 -8.83 18.13
C LEU A 97 1.78 -8.71 19.42
N ALA A 98 1.34 -9.85 19.95
CA ALA A 98 0.64 -9.93 21.24
C ALA A 98 1.06 -11.18 21.98
N ASP A 99 0.50 -11.40 23.18
CA ASP A 99 0.71 -12.65 23.91
C ASP A 99 -0.09 -13.82 23.28
N ASN A 100 0.20 -15.05 23.73
CA ASN A 100 -0.45 -16.25 23.21
C ASN A 100 -1.94 -16.36 23.56
N LYS A 101 -2.46 -15.53 24.46
CA LYS A 101 -3.89 -15.48 24.76
C LYS A 101 -4.64 -14.71 23.70
N THR A 102 -4.03 -13.62 23.21
CA THR A 102 -4.58 -12.81 22.13
C THR A 102 -4.33 -13.48 20.77
N PHE A 103 -3.11 -14.00 20.54
CA PHE A 103 -2.69 -14.59 19.28
C PHE A 103 -2.39 -16.08 19.42
N SER A 104 -3.45 -16.91 19.47
CA SER A 104 -3.34 -18.36 19.28
C SER A 104 -2.83 -18.69 17.89
N LEU A 105 -2.41 -19.94 17.67
CA LEU A 105 -1.95 -20.39 16.33
C LEU A 105 -3.04 -20.27 15.27
N ASP A 106 -4.26 -20.65 15.63
CA ASP A 106 -5.41 -20.59 14.72
C ASP A 106 -5.74 -19.14 14.40
N MET A 107 -5.75 -18.27 15.42
CA MET A 107 -5.99 -16.82 15.24
C MET A 107 -4.98 -16.18 14.29
N ILE A 108 -3.67 -16.43 14.46
CA ILE A 108 -2.66 -15.82 13.56
C ILE A 108 -2.70 -16.41 12.14
N SER A 109 -3.09 -17.69 11.99
CA SER A 109 -3.25 -18.33 10.68
C SER A 109 -4.46 -17.79 9.93
N GLY A 110 -5.59 -17.64 10.61
CA GLY A 110 -6.79 -17.02 10.05
C GLY A 110 -6.56 -15.56 9.71
N LEU A 111 -5.88 -14.82 10.58
CA LEU A 111 -5.58 -13.40 10.36
C LEU A 111 -4.62 -13.20 9.18
N GLU A 112 -3.60 -14.07 9.00
CA GLU A 112 -2.71 -14.04 7.83
C GLU A 112 -3.49 -14.26 6.54
N GLU A 113 -4.32 -15.33 6.47
CA GLU A 113 -5.16 -15.63 5.30
C GLU A 113 -6.10 -14.46 4.98
N TYR A 114 -6.81 -13.96 6.00
CA TYR A 114 -7.73 -12.84 5.84
C TYR A 114 -7.03 -11.57 5.32
N ALA A 115 -5.88 -11.25 5.90
CA ALA A 115 -5.09 -10.08 5.50
C ALA A 115 -4.57 -10.18 4.05
N ILE A 116 -4.15 -11.39 3.61
CA ILE A 116 -3.71 -11.64 2.23
C ILE A 116 -4.88 -11.47 1.26
N ILE A 117 -6.06 -12.02 1.59
CA ILE A 117 -7.27 -11.85 0.76
C ILE A 117 -7.58 -10.35 0.59
N LYS A 118 -7.62 -9.61 1.70
CA LYS A 118 -7.93 -8.18 1.68
C LYS A 118 -6.88 -7.37 0.91
N ALA A 119 -5.60 -7.71 1.01
CA ALA A 119 -4.54 -7.06 0.25
C ALA A 119 -4.71 -7.27 -1.27
N HIS A 120 -5.10 -8.48 -1.71
CA HIS A 120 -5.40 -8.76 -3.12
C HIS A 120 -6.67 -8.02 -3.60
N GLU A 121 -7.72 -8.00 -2.78
CA GLU A 121 -8.99 -7.31 -3.10
C GLU A 121 -8.78 -5.81 -3.25
N SER A 122 -7.89 -5.21 -2.44
CA SER A 122 -7.63 -3.77 -2.46
C SER A 122 -6.95 -3.29 -3.73
N LYS A 123 -6.19 -4.15 -4.41
CA LYS A 123 -5.35 -3.82 -5.58
C LYS A 123 -4.41 -2.62 -5.39
N ARG A 124 -4.13 -2.25 -4.13
CA ARG A 124 -3.26 -1.11 -3.78
C ARG A 124 -1.79 -1.49 -3.74
N TYR A 125 -1.51 -2.78 -3.58
CA TYR A 125 -0.17 -3.31 -3.40
C TYR A 125 0.07 -4.48 -4.34
N LYS A 126 1.31 -4.61 -4.81
CA LYS A 126 1.75 -5.84 -5.43
C LYS A 126 2.03 -6.85 -4.31
N VAL A 127 1.14 -7.82 -4.14
CA VAL A 127 1.26 -8.85 -3.09
C VAL A 127 2.29 -9.89 -3.53
N GLU A 128 3.38 -10.03 -2.76
CA GLU A 128 4.51 -10.93 -3.04
C GLU A 128 4.34 -12.33 -2.43
N ASN A 129 3.16 -12.63 -1.89
CA ASN A 129 2.82 -13.97 -1.41
C ASN A 129 2.61 -14.92 -2.58
N SER A 130 3.62 -15.73 -2.92
CA SER A 130 3.58 -16.70 -4.03
C SER A 130 2.68 -17.91 -3.74
N VAL A 131 2.48 -18.21 -2.47
CA VAL A 131 1.58 -19.27 -2.00
C VAL A 131 0.57 -18.66 -1.07
N ARG A 132 -0.70 -18.86 -1.39
CA ARG A 132 -1.78 -18.47 -0.49
C ARG A 132 -1.92 -19.54 0.58
N PRO A 133 -1.85 -19.19 1.88
CA PRO A 133 -2.16 -20.14 2.93
C PRO A 133 -3.59 -20.67 2.71
N LYS A 134 -3.79 -21.98 2.88
CA LYS A 134 -5.12 -22.59 2.83
C LYS A 134 -5.59 -22.81 4.27
N TYR A 135 -5.89 -21.74 4.98
CA TYR A 135 -6.51 -21.82 6.29
C TYR A 135 -8.01 -21.55 6.13
N GLU A 136 -8.83 -22.53 6.48
CA GLU A 136 -10.28 -22.37 6.49
C GLU A 136 -10.67 -21.67 7.79
N ILE A 137 -11.11 -20.42 7.67
CA ILE A 137 -11.54 -19.61 8.81
C ILE A 137 -12.91 -20.11 9.25
N ASP A 138 -13.00 -20.55 10.50
CA ASP A 138 -14.27 -20.93 11.12
C ASP A 138 -15.18 -19.70 11.25
N GLU A 139 -16.49 -19.91 11.08
CA GLU A 139 -17.48 -18.83 11.15
C GLU A 139 -17.55 -18.15 12.53
N TYR A 140 -17.18 -18.87 13.61
CA TYR A 140 -17.14 -18.32 14.96
C TYR A 140 -15.86 -17.52 15.23
N ASP A 141 -14.78 -17.78 14.50
CA ASP A 141 -13.51 -17.04 14.63
C ASP A 141 -13.49 -15.78 13.77
N LEU A 142 -14.25 -15.75 12.69
CA LEU A 142 -14.26 -14.65 11.71
C LEU A 142 -14.51 -13.28 12.35
N PRO A 143 -15.50 -13.07 13.27
CA PRO A 143 -15.72 -11.76 13.89
C PRO A 143 -14.50 -11.27 14.69
N SER A 144 -13.80 -12.18 15.40
CA SER A 144 -12.59 -11.83 16.15
C SER A 144 -11.42 -11.49 15.24
N ILE A 145 -11.28 -12.19 14.13
CA ILE A 145 -10.28 -11.91 13.09
C ILE A 145 -10.55 -10.54 12.48
N GLU A 146 -11.79 -10.21 12.15
CA GLU A 146 -12.19 -8.91 11.61
C GLU A 146 -11.91 -7.76 12.57
N GLU A 147 -12.21 -7.93 13.87
CA GLU A 147 -11.94 -6.92 14.89
C GLU A 147 -10.43 -6.62 15.00
N VAL A 148 -9.61 -7.66 15.05
CA VAL A 148 -8.15 -7.52 15.11
C VAL A 148 -7.62 -6.92 13.80
N TYR A 149 -8.14 -7.35 12.67
CA TYR A 149 -7.75 -6.81 11.37
C TYR A 149 -8.08 -5.32 11.26
N ASP A 150 -9.24 -4.88 11.74
CA ASP A 150 -9.63 -3.47 11.76
C ASP A 150 -8.68 -2.62 12.65
N GLU A 151 -8.20 -3.18 13.75
CA GLU A 151 -7.17 -2.51 14.56
C GLU A 151 -5.85 -2.38 13.80
N ILE A 152 -5.41 -3.45 13.14
CA ILE A 152 -4.22 -3.46 12.29
C ILE A 152 -4.35 -2.41 11.19
N GLN A 153 -5.50 -2.36 10.51
CA GLN A 153 -5.77 -1.40 9.45
C GLN A 153 -5.70 0.05 9.93
N PHE A 154 -6.26 0.30 11.11
CA PHE A 154 -6.20 1.63 11.71
C PHE A 154 -4.75 2.07 11.95
N VAL A 155 -3.91 1.20 12.52
CA VAL A 155 -2.50 1.52 12.77
C VAL A 155 -1.73 1.65 11.45
N MET A 156 -1.94 0.73 10.48
CA MET A 156 -1.32 0.81 9.15
C MET A 156 -1.66 2.12 8.44
N ALA A 157 -2.90 2.58 8.51
CA ALA A 157 -3.33 3.84 7.92
C ALA A 157 -2.62 5.06 8.55
N THR A 158 -2.36 5.05 9.87
CA THR A 158 -1.60 6.13 10.53
C THR A 158 -0.12 6.15 10.13
N LEU A 159 0.39 5.03 9.63
CA LEU A 159 1.74 4.89 9.08
C LEU A 159 1.81 5.22 7.57
N GLY A 160 0.68 5.58 6.95
CA GLY A 160 0.59 5.89 5.53
C GLY A 160 0.20 4.69 4.64
N TYR A 161 -0.02 3.49 5.22
CA TYR A 161 -0.38 2.28 4.47
C TYR A 161 -1.88 2.00 4.57
N LYS A 162 -2.63 2.46 3.61
CA LYS A 162 -4.08 2.15 3.50
C LYS A 162 -4.25 0.78 2.87
N MET A 163 -4.45 -0.27 3.68
CA MET A 163 -4.57 -1.66 3.19
C MET A 163 -5.98 -2.00 2.71
N ASN A 164 -6.99 -1.39 3.31
CA ASN A 164 -8.34 -1.47 2.80
C ASN A 164 -8.58 -0.29 1.87
N ASP A 165 -9.24 -0.53 0.76
CA ASP A 165 -10.13 0.50 0.29
C ASP A 165 -11.03 0.81 1.46
N ALA A 166 -11.09 2.08 1.85
CA ALA A 166 -12.17 2.44 2.73
C ALA A 166 -13.41 1.71 2.22
N LYS A 167 -14.08 0.94 3.07
CA LYS A 167 -15.47 0.56 2.90
C LYS A 167 -16.31 1.84 3.00
N GLN A 168 -16.04 2.75 2.12
CA GLN A 168 -17.03 3.59 1.55
C GLN A 168 -17.45 2.83 0.32
N ASN A 169 -18.51 2.04 0.48
CA ASN A 169 -19.44 1.65 -0.55
C ASN A 169 -18.82 1.70 -1.92
N ASN A 170 -18.29 0.46 -2.47
CA ASN A 170 -18.10 0.86 -3.79
C ASN A 170 -17.62 -0.08 -4.82
N ASP A 171 -18.62 -0.35 -5.52
CA ASP A 171 -18.66 -0.21 -6.97
C ASP A 171 -18.64 1.26 -7.49
N ASN A 172 -18.38 2.28 -6.65
CA ASN A 172 -18.53 3.72 -6.98
C ASN A 172 -17.27 4.55 -6.71
N ARG A 173 -16.06 4.03 -6.91
CA ARG A 173 -14.92 4.95 -7.02
C ARG A 173 -15.15 5.82 -8.25
N GLU A 174 -15.19 7.13 -8.02
CA GLU A 174 -15.32 8.08 -9.12
C GLU A 174 -14.09 7.97 -10.03
N ILE A 175 -14.32 7.51 -11.26
CA ILE A 175 -13.27 7.41 -12.27
C ILE A 175 -13.16 8.76 -12.95
N PHE A 176 -11.95 9.28 -12.95
CA PHE A 176 -11.57 10.48 -13.70
C PHE A 176 -10.89 10.07 -15.00
N HIS A 177 -11.02 10.89 -16.01
CA HIS A 177 -10.39 10.66 -17.30
C HIS A 177 -9.82 11.95 -17.88
N THR A 178 -8.86 11.80 -18.78
CA THR A 178 -8.43 12.87 -19.71
C THR A 178 -8.52 12.34 -21.13
N THR A 179 -8.85 13.25 -22.06
CA THR A 179 -8.89 12.96 -23.51
C THR A 179 -8.01 13.94 -24.30
N ARG A 180 -7.14 14.65 -23.60
CA ARG A 180 -6.30 15.71 -24.20
C ARG A 180 -5.35 15.15 -25.24
N ASN A 181 -5.25 15.85 -26.39
CA ASN A 181 -4.37 15.49 -27.51
C ASN A 181 -4.62 14.07 -28.07
N GLY A 182 -5.85 13.57 -27.97
CA GLY A 182 -6.22 12.22 -28.41
C GLY A 182 -5.73 11.09 -27.51
N ILE A 183 -5.20 11.40 -26.32
CA ILE A 183 -4.76 10.42 -25.32
C ILE A 183 -5.91 10.17 -24.35
N LEU A 184 -6.40 8.95 -24.31
CA LEU A 184 -7.45 8.54 -23.37
C LEU A 184 -6.80 7.82 -22.19
N ALA A 185 -6.88 8.42 -21.01
CA ALA A 185 -6.38 7.82 -19.78
C ALA A 185 -7.41 7.95 -18.66
N TYR A 186 -7.35 6.99 -17.73
CA TYR A 186 -8.26 6.87 -16.62
C TYR A 186 -7.50 6.88 -15.30
N GLY A 187 -8.12 7.41 -14.26
CA GLY A 187 -7.53 7.41 -12.93
C GLY A 187 -8.54 7.56 -11.81
N VAL A 188 -8.06 7.33 -10.60
CA VAL A 188 -8.83 7.46 -9.36
C VAL A 188 -8.04 8.31 -8.37
N TYR A 189 -8.71 9.24 -7.71
CA TYR A 189 -8.14 10.04 -6.62
C TYR A 189 -8.75 9.59 -5.29
N ASP A 190 -7.91 9.26 -4.31
CA ASP A 190 -8.37 8.76 -3.02
C ASP A 190 -8.33 9.81 -1.88
N GLY A 191 -8.13 11.08 -2.25
CA GLY A 191 -7.99 12.19 -1.32
C GLY A 191 -6.55 12.49 -0.91
N ASP A 192 -5.60 11.62 -1.26
CA ASP A 192 -4.18 11.72 -0.94
C ASP A 192 -3.32 11.50 -2.20
N LYS A 193 -3.50 10.36 -2.86
CA LYS A 193 -2.74 9.96 -4.05
C LYS A 193 -3.65 9.81 -5.28
N PHE A 194 -3.04 9.85 -6.45
CA PHE A 194 -3.72 9.65 -7.71
C PHE A 194 -3.21 8.38 -8.40
N GLN A 195 -4.10 7.45 -8.69
CA GLN A 195 -3.79 6.22 -9.42
C GLN A 195 -4.18 6.37 -10.89
N VAL A 196 -3.24 6.15 -11.80
CA VAL A 196 -3.50 5.98 -13.22
C VAL A 196 -3.76 4.50 -13.47
N LEU A 197 -4.92 4.18 -14.02
CA LEU A 197 -5.36 2.81 -14.18
C LEU A 197 -4.71 2.12 -15.38
N GLU A 198 -4.52 0.82 -15.27
CA GLU A 198 -4.22 -0.09 -16.40
C GLU A 198 -5.17 0.17 -17.57
N GLY A 199 -4.67 0.06 -18.79
CA GLY A 199 -5.40 0.37 -20.01
C GLY A 199 -5.33 1.84 -20.42
N SER A 200 -4.78 2.72 -19.60
CA SER A 200 -4.56 4.14 -19.96
C SER A 200 -3.55 4.29 -21.09
N GLN A 201 -3.83 5.19 -22.02
CA GLN A 201 -2.92 5.55 -23.08
C GLN A 201 -1.87 6.55 -22.57
N ILE A 202 -0.67 6.53 -23.18
CA ILE A 202 0.44 7.41 -22.84
C ILE A 202 0.95 8.11 -24.09
N ASN A 203 1.16 9.42 -24.00
CA ASN A 203 1.80 10.21 -25.05
C ASN A 203 3.32 10.08 -24.98
N MET A 204 3.87 9.06 -25.64
CA MET A 204 5.32 8.86 -25.71
C MET A 204 6.04 9.82 -26.67
N ALA A 205 5.31 10.51 -27.56
CA ALA A 205 5.89 11.46 -28.51
C ALA A 205 6.28 12.79 -27.83
N LYS A 206 5.64 13.12 -26.70
CA LYS A 206 5.93 14.34 -25.94
C LYS A 206 6.63 13.96 -24.61
N PRO A 207 7.83 14.50 -24.33
CA PRO A 207 8.50 14.24 -23.09
C PRO A 207 7.69 14.79 -21.89
N ALA A 208 7.75 14.10 -20.74
CA ALA A 208 7.26 14.61 -19.48
C ALA A 208 8.11 15.79 -19.02
N ASN A 209 7.52 16.67 -18.21
CA ASN A 209 8.23 17.83 -17.68
C ASN A 209 9.38 17.43 -16.74
N LEU A 210 9.16 16.39 -15.93
CA LEU A 210 10.18 15.85 -15.03
C LEU A 210 10.96 14.73 -15.70
N GLU A 211 12.30 14.85 -15.72
CA GLU A 211 13.20 13.86 -16.30
C GLU A 211 13.03 12.46 -15.69
N LYS A 212 12.71 12.37 -14.41
CA LYS A 212 12.40 11.09 -13.75
C LYS A 212 11.24 10.35 -14.45
N TYR A 213 10.23 11.05 -14.93
CA TYR A 213 9.11 10.43 -15.63
C TYR A 213 9.49 9.95 -17.03
N ASN A 214 10.40 10.66 -17.72
CA ASN A 214 10.92 10.21 -19.00
C ASN A 214 11.70 8.89 -18.85
N ARG A 215 12.56 8.79 -17.85
CA ARG A 215 13.30 7.56 -17.54
C ARG A 215 12.34 6.42 -17.16
N GLN A 216 11.38 6.68 -16.31
CA GLN A 216 10.38 5.70 -15.89
C GLN A 216 9.54 5.18 -17.08
N ARG A 217 9.11 6.04 -18.00
CA ARG A 217 8.39 5.62 -19.22
C ARG A 217 9.21 4.68 -20.08
N LEU A 218 10.52 4.95 -20.25
CA LEU A 218 11.43 4.09 -21.01
C LEU A 218 11.64 2.75 -20.32
N GLU A 219 11.81 2.75 -19.01
CA GLU A 219 11.94 1.53 -18.19
C GLU A 219 10.67 0.67 -18.29
N LEU A 220 9.49 1.24 -18.06
CA LEU A 220 8.23 0.53 -18.17
C LEU A 220 8.01 -0.04 -19.58
N LYS A 221 8.42 0.68 -20.62
CA LYS A 221 8.37 0.18 -21.98
C LYS A 221 9.32 -0.98 -22.20
N SER A 222 10.55 -0.94 -21.66
CA SER A 222 11.52 -2.03 -21.77
C SER A 222 11.08 -3.28 -21.01
N ASN A 223 10.35 -3.11 -19.90
CA ASN A 223 9.84 -4.20 -19.08
C ASN A 223 8.51 -4.80 -19.61
N GLY A 224 7.91 -4.21 -20.66
CA GLY A 224 6.63 -4.66 -21.18
C GLY A 224 5.41 -4.11 -20.42
N ASP A 225 5.61 -3.26 -19.43
CA ASP A 225 4.53 -2.59 -18.67
C ASP A 225 3.87 -1.46 -19.49
N ILE A 226 4.51 -1.01 -20.56
CA ILE A 226 3.94 -0.17 -21.62
C ILE A 226 4.10 -0.91 -22.94
N ILE A 227 2.98 -1.28 -23.56
CA ILE A 227 2.96 -1.93 -24.87
C ILE A 227 2.54 -0.96 -25.96
N THR A 228 2.85 -1.30 -27.20
CA THR A 228 2.36 -0.55 -28.39
C THR A 228 1.33 -1.40 -29.12
N LYS A 229 0.13 -0.87 -29.28
CA LYS A 229 -0.95 -1.50 -30.06
C LYS A 229 -1.51 -0.48 -31.05
N ASN A 230 -1.46 -0.78 -32.34
CA ASN A 230 -1.92 0.12 -33.40
C ASN A 230 -1.32 1.53 -33.33
N GLY A 231 -0.03 1.64 -32.96
CA GLY A 231 0.65 2.94 -32.81
C GLY A 231 0.35 3.71 -31.53
N ILE A 232 -0.49 3.16 -30.65
CA ILE A 232 -0.86 3.75 -29.36
C ILE A 232 -0.11 3.01 -28.25
N TYR A 233 0.48 3.76 -27.33
CA TYR A 233 1.14 3.23 -26.14
C TYR A 233 0.12 3.05 -25.01
N ILE A 234 0.05 1.85 -24.44
CA ILE A 234 -0.95 1.46 -23.45
C ILE A 234 -0.26 0.91 -22.21
N LEU A 235 -0.63 1.44 -21.06
CA LEU A 235 -0.16 1.01 -19.75
C LEU A 235 -0.79 -0.36 -19.39
N GLN A 236 0.04 -1.32 -18.99
CA GLN A 236 -0.40 -2.68 -18.61
C GLN A 236 -0.50 -2.88 -17.10
N ILE A 237 -0.16 -1.87 -16.34
CA ILE A 237 -0.20 -1.86 -14.87
C ILE A 237 -0.85 -0.57 -14.37
N THR A 238 -1.36 -0.57 -13.16
CA THR A 238 -1.77 0.67 -12.47
C THR A 238 -0.55 1.33 -11.85
N LEU A 239 -0.42 2.66 -12.02
CA LEU A 239 0.65 3.48 -11.43
C LEU A 239 0.08 4.44 -10.40
N GLU A 240 0.82 4.66 -9.31
CA GLU A 240 0.44 5.59 -8.27
C GLU A 240 1.34 6.84 -8.29
N PHE A 241 0.73 8.01 -8.14
CA PHE A 241 1.38 9.31 -8.13
C PHE A 241 0.99 10.09 -6.87
N ASN A 242 1.93 10.81 -6.30
CA ASN A 242 1.67 11.66 -5.14
C ASN A 242 0.74 12.85 -5.45
N THR A 243 0.56 13.18 -6.72
CA THR A 243 -0.29 14.30 -7.13
C THR A 243 -0.99 14.04 -8.46
N PRO A 244 -2.22 14.56 -8.66
CA PRO A 244 -2.91 14.51 -9.95
C PRO A 244 -2.11 15.15 -11.09
N SER A 245 -1.31 16.20 -10.79
CA SER A 245 -0.48 16.88 -11.78
C SER A 245 0.71 16.03 -12.20
N GLY A 246 1.33 15.28 -11.29
CA GLY A 246 2.37 14.31 -11.61
C GLY A 246 1.84 13.21 -12.54
N ALA A 247 0.63 12.71 -12.26
CA ALA A 247 -0.04 11.72 -13.08
C ALA A 247 -0.32 12.25 -14.50
N SER A 248 -0.87 13.45 -14.62
CA SER A 248 -1.15 14.04 -15.94
C SER A 248 0.12 14.40 -16.71
N ASP A 249 1.18 14.88 -16.06
CA ASP A 249 2.48 15.09 -16.69
C ASP A 249 3.07 13.77 -17.23
N PHE A 250 3.02 12.71 -16.42
CA PHE A 250 3.46 11.38 -16.85
C PHE A 250 2.68 10.85 -18.06
N ILE A 251 1.38 11.05 -18.12
CA ILE A 251 0.52 10.52 -19.20
C ILE A 251 0.59 11.38 -20.47
N LEU A 252 0.46 12.70 -20.33
CA LEU A 252 0.27 13.61 -21.47
C LEU A 252 1.57 14.21 -22.00
N GLY A 253 2.60 14.25 -21.16
CA GLY A 253 3.84 14.97 -21.43
C GLY A 253 3.71 16.48 -21.27
N GLY A 254 4.79 17.12 -20.80
CA GLY A 254 4.86 18.54 -20.49
C GLY A 254 4.17 18.91 -19.19
N SER A 255 4.29 20.16 -18.79
CA SER A 255 3.66 20.67 -17.57
C SER A 255 2.14 20.75 -17.74
N THR A 256 1.41 20.11 -16.82
CA THR A 256 -0.06 20.08 -16.80
C THR A 256 -0.59 20.35 -15.39
N ASN A 257 -1.78 20.98 -15.32
CA ASN A 257 -2.50 21.12 -14.05
C ASN A 257 -3.48 19.95 -13.89
N GLY A 258 -3.07 18.88 -13.22
CA GLY A 258 -3.89 17.68 -13.04
C GLY A 258 -5.22 17.92 -12.33
N TRP A 259 -5.31 18.94 -11.50
CA TRP A 259 -6.57 19.28 -10.82
C TRP A 259 -7.67 19.74 -11.78
N VAL A 260 -7.29 20.31 -12.92
CA VAL A 260 -8.20 20.76 -13.98
C VAL A 260 -8.28 19.77 -15.14
N GLU A 261 -7.20 18.97 -15.32
CA GLU A 261 -7.08 18.03 -16.43
C GLU A 261 -7.98 16.81 -16.26
N TRP A 262 -7.98 16.22 -15.04
CA TRP A 262 -8.77 15.04 -14.74
C TRP A 262 -10.24 15.41 -14.47
N LYS A 263 -11.14 14.81 -15.25
CA LYS A 263 -12.59 15.06 -15.18
C LYS A 263 -13.36 13.77 -14.94
N ASN A 264 -14.42 13.85 -14.17
CA ASN A 264 -15.35 12.74 -14.00
C ASN A 264 -16.27 12.56 -15.22
N LYS A 265 -17.16 11.57 -15.17
CA LYS A 265 -18.15 11.31 -16.22
C LYS A 265 -19.08 12.50 -16.54
N ASP A 266 -19.32 13.37 -15.57
CA ASP A 266 -20.18 14.55 -15.68
C ASP A 266 -19.39 15.78 -16.15
N GLY A 267 -18.10 15.64 -16.48
CA GLY A 267 -17.21 16.70 -16.93
C GLY A 267 -16.67 17.61 -15.82
N LYS A 268 -16.97 17.32 -14.55
CA LYS A 268 -16.44 18.07 -13.40
C LYS A 268 -14.99 17.70 -13.16
N THR A 269 -14.17 18.71 -12.89
CA THR A 269 -12.75 18.54 -12.61
C THR A 269 -12.53 18.08 -11.15
N LEU A 270 -11.35 17.51 -10.87
CA LEU A 270 -10.93 17.25 -9.50
C LEU A 270 -10.98 18.48 -8.60
N ASP A 271 -10.61 19.66 -9.14
CA ASP A 271 -10.63 20.92 -8.42
C ASP A 271 -12.04 21.30 -7.96
N GLU A 272 -13.03 21.09 -8.84
CA GLU A 272 -14.45 21.38 -8.53
C GLU A 272 -15.04 20.42 -7.49
N ILE A 273 -14.52 19.20 -7.40
CA ILE A 273 -15.07 18.17 -6.51
C ILE A 273 -14.39 18.19 -5.13
N PHE A 274 -13.06 18.38 -5.10
CA PHE A 274 -12.28 18.21 -3.87
C PHE A 274 -11.72 19.50 -3.26
N ARG A 275 -11.76 20.65 -4.00
CA ARG A 275 -11.19 21.91 -3.52
C ARG A 275 -12.17 23.07 -3.46
N LYS A 276 -13.34 22.94 -4.05
CA LYS A 276 -14.46 23.88 -3.96
C LYS A 276 -15.59 23.27 -3.18
#